data_60e153913fdf434a566991afda50c596
#
_entry.id   60e153913fdf434a566991afda50c596
#
_cell.length_a   1.000
_cell.length_b   1.000
_cell.length_c   1.000
_cell.angle_alpha   90.00
_cell.angle_beta   90.00
_cell.angle_gamma   90.00
#
_symmetry.space_group_name_H-M   'P 1'
#
loop_
_entity.id
_entity.type
_entity.pdbx_description
1 polymer ?
#
loop_
_entity_poly.entity_id
_entity_poly.type
_entity_poly.pdbx_seq_one_letter_code
_entity_poly.pdbx_strand_id
1 'polypeptide(L)'
;MTEISVPSSLDGVEPVQSVRTPIRMEYTFTPGVAAQTYLREFGNKKILGNVSPVDGAVLVPPRGADPRHGALCDEFIEMSHTGHIGSFCVTNVPIPGRELELPYISAWIFLDGADIGFLNLVAECPPEECRIGMRVEAVWKPDEEI
;
A
#
# COMPACT_ATOMS: atom_id res chain seq x y z
N MET A 1 -11.20 12.55 -36.13
CA MET A 1 -10.26 11.48 -35.77
C MET A 1 -9.03 11.69 -36.65
N THR A 2 -7.89 11.99 -36.05
CA THR A 2 -6.66 12.20 -36.81
C THR A 2 -6.13 10.82 -37.20
N GLU A 3 -6.02 10.55 -38.50
CA GLU A 3 -5.45 9.31 -39.00
C GLU A 3 -3.96 9.25 -38.64
N ILE A 4 -3.57 8.25 -37.86
CA ILE A 4 -2.15 8.05 -37.50
C ILE A 4 -1.49 7.38 -38.69
N SER A 5 -0.63 8.13 -39.38
CA SER A 5 0.19 7.60 -40.48
C SER A 5 1.31 6.70 -39.92
N VAL A 6 1.29 5.43 -40.26
CA VAL A 6 2.36 4.48 -39.92
C VAL A 6 3.52 4.69 -40.91
N PRO A 7 4.77 4.81 -40.43
CA PRO A 7 5.93 4.92 -41.33
C PRO A 7 6.04 3.73 -42.27
N SER A 8 6.35 3.96 -43.56
CA SER A 8 6.48 2.91 -44.57
C SER A 8 7.57 1.87 -44.28
N SER A 9 8.52 2.19 -43.37
CA SER A 9 9.52 1.23 -42.89
C SER A 9 8.91 0.07 -42.06
N LEU A 10 7.63 0.19 -41.69
CA LEU A 10 6.90 -0.85 -40.94
C LEU A 10 5.93 -1.65 -41.83
N ASP A 11 5.91 -1.34 -43.15
CA ASP A 11 5.07 -2.07 -44.10
C ASP A 11 5.51 -3.54 -44.15
N GLY A 12 4.58 -4.46 -43.89
CA GLY A 12 4.86 -5.89 -43.90
C GLY A 12 5.52 -6.45 -42.62
N VAL A 13 5.72 -5.61 -41.61
CA VAL A 13 6.20 -6.07 -40.29
C VAL A 13 5.00 -6.48 -39.47
N GLU A 14 5.01 -7.76 -39.02
CA GLU A 14 3.98 -8.28 -38.12
C GLU A 14 4.01 -7.51 -36.77
N PRO A 15 2.86 -7.09 -36.23
CA PRO A 15 2.79 -6.42 -34.95
C PRO A 15 3.37 -7.26 -33.82
N VAL A 16 4.22 -6.69 -32.99
CA VAL A 16 4.70 -7.35 -31.77
C VAL A 16 3.55 -7.49 -30.80
N GLN A 17 3.16 -8.72 -30.52
CA GLN A 17 2.05 -9.03 -29.61
C GLN A 17 2.48 -9.08 -28.15
N SER A 18 3.76 -9.30 -27.87
CA SER A 18 4.28 -9.34 -26.52
C SER A 18 5.75 -8.93 -26.48
N VAL A 19 6.13 -8.21 -25.44
CA VAL A 19 7.53 -7.86 -25.15
C VAL A 19 7.86 -8.39 -23.76
N ARG A 20 8.92 -9.21 -23.66
CA ARG A 20 9.42 -9.68 -22.38
C ARG A 20 10.54 -8.77 -21.91
N THR A 21 10.26 -7.95 -20.92
CA THR A 21 11.24 -7.04 -20.33
C THR A 21 11.47 -7.44 -18.87
N PRO A 22 12.63 -8.02 -18.51
CA PRO A 22 12.96 -8.27 -17.11
C PRO A 22 13.28 -6.95 -16.42
N ILE A 23 12.64 -6.68 -15.28
CA ILE A 23 12.97 -5.58 -14.39
C ILE A 23 13.41 -6.20 -13.07
N ARG A 24 14.67 -6.01 -12.69
CA ARG A 24 15.23 -6.45 -11.42
C ARG A 24 16.04 -5.33 -10.82
N MET A 25 15.69 -4.94 -9.59
CA MET A 25 16.43 -3.95 -8.81
C MET A 25 16.80 -4.58 -7.47
N GLU A 26 18.09 -4.52 -7.14
CA GLU A 26 18.61 -4.94 -5.84
C GLU A 26 19.29 -3.74 -5.21
N TYR A 27 18.80 -3.29 -4.05
CA TYR A 27 19.38 -2.14 -3.36
C TYR A 27 19.21 -2.27 -1.85
N THR A 28 20.10 -1.63 -1.12
CA THR A 28 19.99 -1.48 0.33
C THR A 28 19.34 -0.14 0.63
N PHE A 29 18.31 -0.15 1.44
CA PHE A 29 17.55 1.03 1.83
C PHE A 29 17.67 1.26 3.33
N THR A 30 18.03 2.47 3.73
CA THR A 30 17.97 2.91 5.13
C THR A 30 16.75 3.79 5.31
N PRO A 31 15.72 3.34 6.04
CA PRO A 31 14.53 4.13 6.27
C PRO A 31 14.86 5.36 7.13
N GLY A 32 14.14 6.47 6.90
CA GLY A 32 14.21 7.66 7.75
C GLY A 32 13.63 7.39 9.14
N VAL A 33 13.81 8.36 10.05
CA VAL A 33 13.41 8.23 11.48
C VAL A 33 11.96 7.81 11.64
N ALA A 34 11.03 8.42 10.92
CA ALA A 34 9.60 8.10 11.01
C ALA A 34 9.32 6.64 10.64
N ALA A 35 9.88 6.16 9.52
CA ALA A 35 9.72 4.78 9.09
C ALA A 35 10.41 3.78 10.02
N GLN A 36 11.57 4.11 10.58
CA GLN A 36 12.25 3.26 11.57
C GLN A 36 11.43 3.12 12.85
N THR A 37 10.89 4.24 13.36
CA THR A 37 10.05 4.24 14.56
C THR A 37 8.80 3.39 14.31
N TYR A 38 8.14 3.58 13.18
CA TYR A 38 6.96 2.80 12.80
C TYR A 38 7.25 1.28 12.75
N LEU A 39 8.33 0.88 12.06
CA LEU A 39 8.67 -0.54 11.89
C LEU A 39 9.04 -1.22 13.22
N ARG A 40 9.71 -0.49 14.13
CA ARG A 40 10.03 -1.02 15.47
C ARG A 40 8.77 -1.23 16.31
N GLU A 41 7.87 -0.26 16.31
CA GLU A 41 6.62 -0.37 17.07
C GLU A 41 5.63 -1.36 16.42
N PHE A 42 5.71 -1.52 15.10
CA PHE A 42 4.95 -2.56 14.40
C PHE A 42 5.37 -3.97 14.86
N GLY A 43 6.66 -4.20 15.13
CA GLY A 43 7.15 -5.42 15.78
C GLY A 43 6.62 -5.61 17.21
N ASN A 44 6.22 -4.52 17.88
CA ASN A 44 5.54 -4.55 19.18
C ASN A 44 4.01 -4.61 19.07
N LYS A 45 3.47 -4.91 17.87
CA LYS A 45 2.04 -4.94 17.56
C LYS A 45 1.33 -3.60 17.77
N LYS A 46 2.04 -2.50 17.55
CA LYS A 46 1.51 -1.14 17.59
C LYS A 46 1.54 -0.51 16.22
N ILE A 47 0.43 0.09 15.84
CA ILE A 47 0.34 0.89 14.61
C ILE A 47 0.50 2.35 15.02
N LEU A 48 1.52 3.02 14.49
CA LEU A 48 1.74 4.43 14.73
C LEU A 48 1.25 5.27 13.55
N GLY A 49 0.71 6.43 13.87
CA GLY A 49 0.56 7.56 12.99
C GLY A 49 1.42 8.73 13.45
N ASN A 50 1.54 9.77 12.66
CA ASN A 50 2.04 11.05 13.12
C ASN A 50 1.09 12.19 12.76
N VAL A 51 1.22 13.28 13.50
CA VAL A 51 0.30 14.43 13.43
C VAL A 51 0.98 15.57 12.67
N SER A 52 0.26 16.15 11.70
CA SER A 52 0.69 17.39 11.05
C SER A 52 0.58 18.55 12.04
N PRO A 53 1.66 19.32 12.26
CA PRO A 53 1.62 20.46 13.17
C PRO A 53 0.84 21.67 12.59
N VAL A 54 0.44 21.59 11.32
CA VAL A 54 -0.23 22.70 10.62
C VAL A 54 -1.75 22.60 10.73
N ASP A 55 -2.30 21.41 10.48
CA ASP A 55 -3.75 21.21 10.42
C ASP A 55 -4.25 20.06 11.29
N GLY A 56 -3.34 19.41 12.04
CA GLY A 56 -3.70 18.31 12.94
C GLY A 56 -4.01 16.99 12.24
N ALA A 57 -3.81 16.89 10.92
CA ALA A 57 -4.11 15.67 10.19
C ALA A 57 -3.20 14.50 10.64
N VAL A 58 -3.82 13.34 10.78
CA VAL A 58 -3.17 12.10 11.20
C VAL A 58 -2.77 11.28 9.99
N LEU A 59 -1.47 11.06 9.83
CA LEU A 59 -0.86 10.37 8.71
C LEU A 59 -0.43 8.96 9.11
N VAL A 60 -0.95 7.94 8.43
CA VAL A 60 -0.61 6.52 8.62
C VAL A 60 -0.25 5.89 7.28
N PRO A 61 0.91 5.20 7.13
CA PRO A 61 2.05 5.18 8.07
C PRO A 61 2.66 6.55 8.31
N PRO A 62 3.43 6.73 9.41
CA PRO A 62 4.06 8.01 9.72
C PRO A 62 4.98 8.49 8.60
N ARG A 63 4.91 9.77 8.30
CA ARG A 63 5.73 10.43 7.29
C ARG A 63 6.62 11.46 7.98
N GLY A 64 7.89 11.57 7.60
CA GLY A 64 8.80 12.53 8.22
C GLY A 64 8.40 14.00 8.00
N ALA A 65 7.52 14.27 7.04
CA ALA A 65 6.95 15.58 6.77
C ALA A 65 5.51 15.45 6.26
N ASP A 66 4.70 16.46 6.55
CA ASP A 66 3.38 16.61 5.95
C ASP A 66 3.53 16.89 4.45
N PRO A 67 2.97 16.03 3.58
CA PRO A 67 3.14 16.17 2.12
C PRO A 67 2.39 17.38 1.54
N ARG A 68 1.44 17.97 2.27
CA ARG A 68 0.67 19.14 1.83
C ARG A 68 1.35 20.46 2.18
N HIS A 69 2.03 20.51 3.33
CA HIS A 69 2.58 21.73 3.87
C HIS A 69 4.12 21.73 3.96
N GLY A 70 4.77 20.57 3.80
CA GLY A 70 6.21 20.41 3.94
C GLY A 70 6.72 20.57 5.39
N ALA A 71 5.80 20.60 6.36
CA ALA A 71 6.14 20.74 7.77
C ALA A 71 6.68 19.42 8.34
N LEU A 72 7.66 19.49 9.24
CA LEU A 72 8.18 18.32 9.95
C LEU A 72 7.10 17.74 10.85
N CYS A 73 6.89 16.42 10.76
CA CYS A 73 5.96 15.67 11.62
C CYS A 73 6.76 14.77 12.55
N ASP A 74 7.01 15.22 13.76
CA ASP A 74 7.80 14.55 14.81
C ASP A 74 6.95 14.02 15.97
N GLU A 75 5.68 14.40 16.04
CA GLU A 75 4.73 13.86 17.02
C GLU A 75 4.15 12.54 16.51
N PHE A 76 4.32 11.46 17.30
CA PHE A 76 3.77 10.14 17.03
C PHE A 76 2.62 9.83 17.96
N ILE A 77 1.59 9.18 17.42
CA ILE A 77 0.44 8.71 18.19
C ILE A 77 0.20 7.22 17.86
N GLU A 78 -0.27 6.47 18.86
CA GLU A 78 -0.72 5.10 18.67
C GLU A 78 -2.12 5.11 18.07
N MET A 79 -2.29 4.38 16.97
CA MET A 79 -3.54 4.31 16.24
C MET A 79 -4.44 3.16 16.74
N SER A 80 -5.72 3.30 16.48
CA SER A 80 -6.65 2.18 16.62
C SER A 80 -6.26 1.02 15.71
N HIS A 81 -6.47 -0.22 16.15
CA HIS A 81 -6.31 -1.41 15.33
C HIS A 81 -7.54 -1.68 14.45
N THR A 82 -8.59 -0.89 14.57
CA THR A 82 -9.81 -1.00 13.76
C THR A 82 -9.89 0.11 12.71
N GLY A 83 -10.64 -0.17 11.66
CA GLY A 83 -10.79 0.78 10.55
C GLY A 83 -11.85 0.32 9.57
N HIS A 84 -11.81 0.87 8.35
CA HIS A 84 -12.70 0.48 7.28
C HIS A 84 -11.99 0.45 5.93
N ILE A 85 -12.55 -0.33 5.01
CA ILE A 85 -12.07 -0.45 3.64
C ILE A 85 -12.57 0.74 2.83
N GLY A 86 -11.65 1.56 2.30
CA GLY A 86 -11.96 2.65 1.38
C GLY A 86 -12.07 2.20 -0.08
N SER A 87 -11.18 1.30 -0.48
CA SER A 87 -11.24 0.62 -1.79
C SER A 87 -10.48 -0.71 -1.70
N PHE A 88 -10.74 -1.63 -2.62
CA PHE A 88 -10.04 -2.91 -2.65
C PHE A 88 -9.88 -3.45 -4.07
N CYS A 89 -8.99 -4.43 -4.20
CA CYS A 89 -8.76 -5.18 -5.41
C CYS A 89 -8.63 -6.66 -5.07
N VAL A 90 -9.29 -7.52 -5.84
CA VAL A 90 -9.12 -8.98 -5.78
C VAL A 90 -8.12 -9.40 -6.84
N THR A 91 -7.01 -9.99 -6.41
CA THR A 91 -5.96 -10.46 -7.30
C THR A 91 -6.15 -11.95 -7.56
N ASN A 92 -6.37 -12.30 -8.83
CA ASN A 92 -6.56 -13.67 -9.30
C ASN A 92 -5.38 -14.21 -10.13
N VAL A 93 -4.34 -13.38 -10.31
CA VAL A 93 -3.20 -13.70 -11.17
C VAL A 93 -1.94 -13.82 -10.31
N PRO A 94 -1.14 -14.89 -10.49
CA PRO A 94 0.10 -15.05 -9.74
C PRO A 94 1.10 -13.94 -10.12
N ILE A 95 1.71 -13.34 -9.10
CA ILE A 95 2.78 -12.35 -9.28
C ILE A 95 4.11 -13.06 -9.03
N PRO A 96 5.05 -13.07 -10.00
CA PRO A 96 6.34 -13.69 -9.82
C PRO A 96 7.08 -13.18 -8.57
N GLY A 97 7.56 -14.12 -7.73
CA GLY A 97 8.28 -13.78 -6.49
C GLY A 97 7.39 -13.48 -5.29
N ARG A 98 6.06 -13.69 -5.39
CA ARG A 98 5.14 -13.63 -4.26
C ARG A 98 4.50 -15.00 -4.04
N GLU A 99 4.58 -15.48 -2.80
CA GLU A 99 3.99 -16.76 -2.35
C GLU A 99 2.67 -16.51 -1.60
N LEU A 100 1.74 -15.78 -2.25
CA LEU A 100 0.40 -15.57 -1.72
C LEU A 100 -0.57 -16.53 -2.39
N GLU A 101 -1.43 -17.16 -1.58
CA GLU A 101 -2.54 -17.96 -2.10
C GLU A 101 -3.52 -17.08 -2.88
N LEU A 102 -4.02 -17.60 -4.00
CA LEU A 102 -4.97 -16.92 -4.87
C LEU A 102 -6.39 -17.46 -4.65
N PRO A 103 -7.42 -16.60 -4.73
CA PRO A 103 -7.34 -15.14 -4.84
C PRO A 103 -6.98 -14.49 -3.51
N TYR A 104 -6.28 -13.34 -3.55
CA TYR A 104 -6.09 -12.53 -2.36
C TYR A 104 -6.65 -11.12 -2.55
N ILE A 105 -6.98 -10.46 -1.43
CA ILE A 105 -7.56 -9.12 -1.41
C ILE A 105 -6.51 -8.14 -0.91
N SER A 106 -6.26 -7.09 -1.67
CA SER A 106 -5.53 -5.90 -1.23
C SER A 106 -6.51 -4.76 -1.05
N ALA A 107 -6.45 -4.05 0.07
CA ALA A 107 -7.38 -2.97 0.34
C ALA A 107 -6.64 -1.71 0.80
N TRP A 108 -7.21 -0.57 0.44
CA TRP A 108 -6.87 0.73 1.00
C TRP A 108 -7.67 0.91 2.27
N ILE A 109 -7.01 0.84 3.42
CA ILE A 109 -7.63 0.80 4.75
C ILE A 109 -7.42 2.15 5.44
N PHE A 110 -8.49 2.70 5.96
CA PHE A 110 -8.49 3.88 6.82
C PHE A 110 -8.71 3.43 8.26
N LEU A 111 -7.70 3.58 9.11
CA LEU A 111 -7.85 3.32 10.53
C LEU A 111 -8.70 4.41 11.19
N ASP A 112 -9.37 4.05 12.28
CA ASP A 112 -10.18 5.01 13.04
C ASP A 112 -9.29 6.11 13.59
N GLY A 113 -9.60 7.35 13.24
CA GLY A 113 -8.82 8.53 13.58
C GLY A 113 -7.70 8.89 12.61
N ALA A 114 -7.53 8.15 11.50
CA ALA A 114 -6.57 8.48 10.46
C ALA A 114 -7.21 9.30 9.33
N ASP A 115 -6.50 10.30 8.83
CA ASP A 115 -6.94 11.13 7.69
C ASP A 115 -6.48 10.57 6.34
N ILE A 116 -5.52 9.65 6.36
CA ILE A 116 -5.07 8.92 5.16
C ILE A 116 -5.11 7.43 5.39
N GLY A 117 -5.40 6.69 4.33
CA GLY A 117 -5.35 5.24 4.33
C GLY A 117 -3.99 4.68 3.92
N PHE A 118 -3.81 3.39 4.12
CA PHE A 118 -2.66 2.63 3.65
C PHE A 118 -3.07 1.31 3.04
N LEU A 119 -2.24 0.80 2.13
CA LEU A 119 -2.49 -0.46 1.45
C LEU A 119 -2.07 -1.63 2.34
N ASN A 120 -2.98 -2.59 2.56
CA ASN A 120 -2.66 -3.84 3.23
C ASN A 120 -3.49 -5.00 2.67
N LEU A 121 -3.12 -6.23 3.05
CA LEU A 121 -3.91 -7.42 2.73
C LEU A 121 -5.12 -7.53 3.66
N VAL A 122 -6.21 -8.07 3.13
CA VAL A 122 -7.39 -8.46 3.92
C VAL A 122 -7.36 -9.98 4.05
N ALA A 123 -7.28 -10.45 5.28
CA ALA A 123 -7.34 -11.86 5.64
C ALA A 123 -8.74 -12.23 6.15
N GLU A 124 -9.02 -13.53 6.26
CA GLU A 124 -10.24 -14.09 6.86
C GLU A 124 -11.55 -13.56 6.26
N CYS A 125 -11.50 -13.12 5.00
CA CYS A 125 -12.65 -12.59 4.28
C CYS A 125 -12.71 -13.20 2.87
N PRO A 126 -13.78 -13.93 2.52
CA PRO A 126 -13.96 -14.38 1.15
C PRO A 126 -14.09 -13.17 0.20
N PRO A 127 -13.51 -13.23 -1.02
CA PRO A 127 -13.53 -12.11 -1.96
C PRO A 127 -14.94 -11.56 -2.27
N GLU A 128 -15.93 -12.45 -2.32
CA GLU A 128 -17.33 -12.12 -2.59
C GLU A 128 -18.03 -11.36 -1.45
N GLU A 129 -17.48 -11.43 -0.24
CA GLU A 129 -18.02 -10.71 0.93
C GLU A 129 -17.35 -9.35 1.14
N CYS A 130 -16.17 -9.14 0.52
CA CYS A 130 -15.43 -7.89 0.67
C CYS A 130 -16.17 -6.72 0.01
N ARG A 131 -16.31 -5.61 0.72
CA ARG A 131 -17.00 -4.41 0.22
C ARG A 131 -16.40 -3.13 0.78
N ILE A 132 -16.54 -2.04 0.03
CA ILE A 132 -16.20 -0.69 0.49
C ILE A 132 -17.03 -0.35 1.73
N GLY A 133 -16.40 0.29 2.72
CA GLY A 133 -17.01 0.62 4.01
C GLY A 133 -17.04 -0.54 5.01
N MET A 134 -16.59 -1.74 4.63
CA MET A 134 -16.51 -2.89 5.54
C MET A 134 -15.57 -2.57 6.70
N ARG A 135 -16.00 -2.91 7.91
CA ARG A 135 -15.15 -2.78 9.11
C ARG A 135 -14.11 -3.88 9.13
N VAL A 136 -12.92 -3.51 9.50
CA VAL A 136 -11.76 -4.40 9.59
C VAL A 136 -11.00 -4.15 10.89
N GLU A 137 -10.29 -5.17 11.33
CA GLU A 137 -9.40 -5.14 12.49
C GLU A 137 -8.05 -5.74 12.12
N ALA A 138 -6.99 -5.25 12.74
CA ALA A 138 -5.64 -5.75 12.50
C ALA A 138 -5.49 -7.18 13.04
N VAL A 139 -5.13 -8.12 12.16
CA VAL A 139 -4.74 -9.48 12.51
C VAL A 139 -3.23 -9.55 12.55
N TRP A 140 -2.69 -9.85 13.71
CA TRP A 140 -1.24 -9.93 13.92
C TRP A 140 -0.74 -11.36 13.74
N LYS A 141 0.41 -11.49 13.12
CA LYS A 141 1.11 -12.75 13.09
C LYS A 141 1.55 -13.17 14.51
N PRO A 142 1.81 -14.47 14.75
CA PRO A 142 2.50 -14.92 15.96
C PRO A 142 3.84 -14.19 16.14
N ASP A 143 4.26 -13.99 17.40
CA ASP A 143 5.49 -13.24 17.72
C ASP A 143 6.76 -13.82 17.07
N GLU A 144 6.73 -15.12 16.76
CA GLU A 144 7.83 -15.85 16.10
C GLU A 144 7.98 -15.48 14.61
N GLU A 145 6.99 -14.81 14.04
CA GLU A 145 6.91 -14.42 12.61
C GLU A 145 6.94 -12.91 12.37
N ILE A 146 7.12 -12.11 13.43
CA ILE A 146 7.14 -10.64 13.37
C ILE A 146 8.58 -10.11 13.35
#